data_fd6d53219c406ee9c87ebfd46fbbf650
#
_entry.id   fd6d53219c406ee9c87ebfd46fbbf650
#
_cell.length_a   1.000
_cell.length_b   1.000
_cell.length_c   1.000
_cell.angle_alpha   90.00
_cell.angle_beta   90.00
_cell.angle_gamma   90.00
#
_symmetry.space_group_name_H-M   'P 1'
#
loop_
_entity.id
_entity.type
_entity.pdbx_description
1 polymer ?
#
loop_
_entity_poly.entity_id
_entity_poly.type
_entity_poly.pdbx_seq_one_letter_code
_entity_poly.pdbx_strand_id
1 'polypeptide(L)'
;MRYIKSMTQQKLGFLLALYIGLFMNCAVFYRRFGSYAQEFTIWKGLSAVVELGATVLVTFFLLRLLSLFGRRVWRVLATLVVLFSAGASYYMTFLNVVIGYGIIASVMTTDIDLSKEVVGLHFVLWLIAVSVLPLIFIWSNHCRYTLLRQLRTPGQRFRSAAVVVLAGVMVWAPIRLLDIQQKKVERATGIDLPSYGGVVANSYLPSNWLSALGLYAWAQVDESSDNNSLINPARKFTYVAPKDGDDTYVVFIIGETTRWDHMGIFGYERNTTPKLAQEKNLAAFRGYSCDTATKLSLRCMFVREGGADNNPQRTLKEQNVFAVLKQLGFSSDLYAMQSEMWFYSNTMADNISYREQIGAEPRNRGKTVDDMLLIDEMQNSLAQNPEGKHLIILHTKGSHFNYTQRYPRSYAQWKPECIGVDSGCTKAQMINSYDNSVTYVDHFITSVFDQLRDKKAIVFYAADHGESINEREHLHGTPRNMAPPEQFRVPMLVWMSDKYLASPQHAQMFAHLKQQAEIKVPRRHVELYDTIMGCLGYTSPDGGINQNNNWCHIPDAQKVAAK
;
A
#
# COMPACT_ATOMS: atom_id res chain seq x y z
N MET A 1 8.29 25.78 -40.25
CA MET A 1 8.47 26.52 -38.98
C MET A 1 7.56 27.75 -38.79
N ARG A 2 7.18 28.51 -39.81
CA ARG A 2 6.31 29.71 -39.68
C ARG A 2 4.84 29.37 -39.24
N TYR A 3 4.29 28.22 -39.60
CA TYR A 3 2.90 27.82 -39.25
C TYR A 3 2.71 27.50 -37.75
N ILE A 4 3.76 27.13 -37.03
CA ILE A 4 3.71 26.77 -35.61
C ILE A 4 3.66 28.02 -34.71
N LYS A 5 4.07 29.20 -35.22
CA LYS A 5 4.19 30.45 -34.45
C LYS A 5 2.86 31.17 -34.10
N SER A 6 1.71 30.72 -34.61
CA SER A 6 0.42 31.44 -34.45
C SER A 6 -0.75 30.62 -33.90
N MET A 7 -0.46 29.52 -33.21
CA MET A 7 -1.53 28.67 -32.65
C MET A 7 -2.23 29.36 -31.47
N THR A 8 -3.56 29.28 -31.42
CA THR A 8 -4.28 29.75 -30.22
C THR A 8 -4.00 28.79 -29.05
N GLN A 9 -3.97 29.31 -27.82
CA GLN A 9 -3.81 28.49 -26.61
C GLN A 9 -4.85 27.35 -26.55
N GLN A 10 -6.05 27.58 -27.04
CA GLN A 10 -7.11 26.60 -27.10
C GLN A 10 -6.76 25.41 -28.01
N LYS A 11 -6.20 25.68 -29.21
CA LYS A 11 -5.72 24.63 -30.12
C LYS A 11 -4.56 23.87 -29.51
N LEU A 12 -3.59 24.57 -28.92
CA LEU A 12 -2.48 23.94 -28.23
C LEU A 12 -2.97 23.07 -27.06
N GLY A 13 -3.88 23.59 -26.24
CA GLY A 13 -4.49 22.82 -25.14
C GLY A 13 -5.22 21.56 -25.63
N PHE A 14 -5.91 21.62 -26.76
CA PHE A 14 -6.55 20.44 -27.37
C PHE A 14 -5.53 19.43 -27.90
N LEU A 15 -4.46 19.88 -28.55
CA LEU A 15 -3.39 18.99 -29.02
C LEU A 15 -2.67 18.30 -27.85
N LEU A 16 -2.41 19.04 -26.76
CA LEU A 16 -1.86 18.46 -25.54
C LEU A 16 -2.83 17.47 -24.90
N ALA A 17 -4.14 17.73 -24.95
CA ALA A 17 -5.15 16.81 -24.43
C ALA A 17 -5.22 15.51 -25.25
N LEU A 18 -5.08 15.60 -26.58
CA LEU A 18 -4.94 14.40 -27.42
C LEU A 18 -3.64 13.64 -27.12
N TYR A 19 -2.54 14.36 -26.94
CA TYR A 19 -1.25 13.75 -26.65
C TYR A 19 -1.23 13.03 -25.31
N ILE A 20 -1.66 13.68 -24.22
CA ILE A 20 -1.73 13.08 -22.90
C ILE A 20 -2.85 12.03 -22.82
N GLY A 21 -4.06 12.40 -23.27
CA GLY A 21 -5.25 11.56 -23.14
C GLY A 21 -5.24 10.30 -24.00
N LEU A 22 -4.59 10.32 -25.17
CA LEU A 22 -4.51 9.15 -26.06
C LEU A 22 -3.11 8.54 -26.07
N PHE A 23 -2.11 9.31 -26.50
CA PHE A 23 -0.77 8.75 -26.74
C PHE A 23 -0.12 8.24 -25.44
N MET A 24 -0.11 9.03 -24.37
CA MET A 24 0.48 8.59 -23.11
C MET A 24 -0.33 7.47 -22.41
N ASN A 25 -1.57 7.24 -22.81
CA ASN A 25 -2.44 6.17 -22.31
C ASN A 25 -2.50 4.94 -23.25
N CYS A 26 -1.75 4.91 -24.35
CA CYS A 26 -1.81 3.81 -25.34
C CYS A 26 -1.68 2.43 -24.70
N ALA A 27 -0.73 2.24 -23.78
CA ALA A 27 -0.53 0.96 -23.12
C ALA A 27 -1.73 0.54 -22.27
N VAL A 28 -2.36 1.49 -21.56
CA VAL A 28 -3.56 1.24 -20.76
C VAL A 28 -4.73 0.84 -21.66
N PHE A 29 -4.96 1.57 -22.76
CA PHE A 29 -6.00 1.22 -23.73
C PHE A 29 -5.78 -0.16 -24.34
N TYR A 30 -4.53 -0.48 -24.70
CA TYR A 30 -4.20 -1.80 -25.23
C TYR A 30 -4.53 -2.92 -24.22
N ARG A 31 -4.19 -2.75 -22.96
CA ARG A 31 -4.52 -3.74 -21.92
C ARG A 31 -6.00 -3.87 -21.65
N ARG A 32 -6.74 -2.76 -21.62
CA ARG A 32 -8.18 -2.77 -21.33
C ARG A 32 -9.00 -3.27 -22.50
N PHE A 33 -8.59 -2.98 -23.73
CA PHE A 33 -9.42 -3.22 -24.93
C PHE A 33 -8.79 -4.18 -25.94
N GLY A 34 -7.52 -4.55 -25.80
CA GLY A 34 -6.82 -5.41 -26.75
C GLY A 34 -7.48 -6.78 -26.96
N SER A 35 -8.06 -7.36 -25.91
CA SER A 35 -8.82 -8.62 -25.98
C SER A 35 -10.23 -8.47 -26.59
N TYR A 36 -10.73 -7.26 -26.79
CA TYR A 36 -12.08 -7.03 -27.33
C TYR A 36 -12.22 -7.45 -28.80
N ALA A 37 -11.10 -7.52 -29.52
CA ALA A 37 -11.11 -8.04 -30.88
C ALA A 37 -11.54 -9.53 -30.99
N GLN A 38 -11.35 -10.28 -29.89
CA GLN A 38 -11.72 -11.71 -29.83
C GLN A 38 -13.17 -11.94 -29.36
N GLU A 39 -13.71 -11.01 -28.53
CA GLU A 39 -15.06 -11.10 -27.99
C GLU A 39 -15.76 -9.73 -28.03
N PHE A 40 -15.98 -9.19 -29.22
CA PHE A 40 -16.62 -7.88 -29.39
C PHE A 40 -18.08 -7.90 -28.95
N THR A 41 -18.46 -6.94 -28.10
CA THR A 41 -19.85 -6.60 -27.82
C THR A 41 -20.07 -5.10 -27.97
N ILE A 42 -21.31 -4.69 -28.30
CA ILE A 42 -21.66 -3.26 -28.43
C ILE A 42 -21.31 -2.49 -27.15
N TRP A 43 -21.52 -3.09 -25.99
CA TRP A 43 -21.18 -2.47 -24.70
C TRP A 43 -19.67 -2.27 -24.51
N LYS A 44 -18.86 -3.25 -24.92
CA LYS A 44 -17.41 -3.13 -24.92
C LYS A 44 -16.93 -2.03 -25.87
N GLY A 45 -17.50 -1.96 -27.06
CA GLY A 45 -17.20 -0.88 -28.02
C GLY A 45 -17.61 0.50 -27.50
N LEU A 46 -18.80 0.62 -26.89
CA LEU A 46 -19.27 1.87 -26.27
C LEU A 46 -18.35 2.30 -25.12
N SER A 47 -17.95 1.37 -24.25
CA SER A 47 -17.03 1.68 -23.14
C SER A 47 -15.68 2.21 -23.65
N ALA A 48 -15.12 1.61 -24.69
CA ALA A 48 -13.87 2.08 -25.29
C ALA A 48 -13.98 3.52 -25.82
N VAL A 49 -15.04 3.84 -26.56
CA VAL A 49 -15.28 5.21 -27.08
C VAL A 49 -15.46 6.21 -25.94
N VAL A 50 -16.22 5.82 -24.90
CA VAL A 50 -16.49 6.69 -23.75
C VAL A 50 -15.22 6.95 -22.97
N GLU A 51 -14.39 5.92 -22.71
CA GLU A 51 -13.14 6.07 -21.98
C GLU A 51 -12.12 6.90 -22.75
N LEU A 52 -11.96 6.65 -24.07
CA LEU A 52 -11.13 7.48 -24.97
C LEU A 52 -11.59 8.95 -25.00
N GLY A 53 -12.89 9.17 -25.13
CA GLY A 53 -13.46 10.52 -25.12
C GLY A 53 -13.29 11.22 -23.76
N ALA A 54 -13.52 10.49 -22.68
CA ALA A 54 -13.40 11.02 -21.31
C ALA A 54 -11.96 11.49 -21.01
N THR A 55 -10.94 10.70 -21.34
CA THR A 55 -9.54 11.07 -21.09
C THR A 55 -9.14 12.35 -21.82
N VAL A 56 -9.52 12.50 -23.10
CA VAL A 56 -9.24 13.71 -23.88
C VAL A 56 -9.98 14.91 -23.33
N LEU A 57 -11.27 14.76 -23.03
CA LEU A 57 -12.11 15.85 -22.53
C LEU A 57 -11.68 16.31 -21.14
N VAL A 58 -11.43 15.39 -20.20
CA VAL A 58 -10.95 15.72 -18.85
C VAL A 58 -9.61 16.47 -18.93
N THR A 59 -8.67 15.99 -19.74
CA THR A 59 -7.38 16.66 -19.95
C THR A 59 -7.55 18.05 -20.57
N PHE A 60 -8.42 18.17 -21.57
CA PHE A 60 -8.70 19.45 -22.20
C PHE A 60 -9.34 20.45 -21.21
N PHE A 61 -10.30 20.01 -20.40
CA PHE A 61 -10.89 20.84 -19.36
C PHE A 61 -9.90 21.27 -18.30
N LEU A 62 -9.06 20.37 -17.85
CA LEU A 62 -7.97 20.70 -16.92
C LEU A 62 -7.09 21.82 -17.48
N LEU A 63 -6.57 21.65 -18.71
CA LEU A 63 -5.73 22.65 -19.35
C LEU A 63 -6.48 23.96 -19.61
N ARG A 64 -7.78 23.88 -19.86
CA ARG A 64 -8.65 25.06 -20.02
C ARG A 64 -8.86 25.79 -18.69
N LEU A 65 -9.09 25.06 -17.60
CA LEU A 65 -9.21 25.61 -16.24
C LEU A 65 -7.91 26.32 -15.84
N LEU A 66 -6.78 25.65 -16.04
CA LEU A 66 -5.46 26.23 -15.75
C LEU A 66 -5.19 27.52 -16.55
N SER A 67 -5.85 27.69 -17.70
CA SER A 67 -5.71 28.90 -18.48
C SER A 67 -6.35 30.16 -17.85
N LEU A 68 -7.16 30.01 -16.80
CA LEU A 68 -7.72 31.12 -16.03
C LEU A 68 -6.66 31.93 -15.29
N PHE A 69 -5.54 31.29 -14.93
CA PHE A 69 -4.44 31.91 -14.19
C PHE A 69 -3.48 32.73 -15.05
N GLY A 70 -3.75 32.92 -16.33
CA GLY A 70 -2.94 33.70 -17.23
C GLY A 70 -1.86 32.92 -17.95
N ARG A 71 -1.24 33.55 -18.97
CA ARG A 71 -0.35 32.87 -19.92
C ARG A 71 0.91 32.28 -19.28
N ARG A 72 1.57 33.02 -18.36
CA ARG A 72 2.81 32.56 -17.74
C ARG A 72 2.55 31.36 -16.81
N VAL A 73 1.55 31.50 -15.94
CA VAL A 73 1.14 30.45 -15.00
C VAL A 73 0.66 29.21 -15.76
N TRP A 74 -0.16 29.39 -16.81
CA TRP A 74 -0.60 28.28 -17.65
C TRP A 74 0.57 27.48 -18.23
N ARG A 75 1.61 28.16 -18.73
CA ARG A 75 2.79 27.46 -19.29
C ARG A 75 3.48 26.58 -18.24
N VAL A 76 3.69 27.14 -17.05
CA VAL A 76 4.31 26.38 -15.95
C VAL A 76 3.45 25.19 -15.56
N LEU A 77 2.16 25.40 -15.32
CA LEU A 77 1.26 24.33 -14.92
C LEU A 77 1.06 23.29 -16.02
N ALA A 78 0.95 23.68 -17.28
CA ALA A 78 0.89 22.73 -18.40
C ALA A 78 2.20 21.91 -18.54
N THR A 79 3.37 22.54 -18.27
CA THR A 79 4.64 21.82 -18.21
C THR A 79 4.62 20.78 -17.10
N LEU A 80 4.16 21.11 -15.90
CA LEU A 80 4.03 20.16 -14.79
C LEU A 80 3.09 19.01 -15.14
N VAL A 81 1.94 19.29 -15.74
CA VAL A 81 0.99 18.24 -16.18
C VAL A 81 1.64 17.29 -17.19
N VAL A 82 2.42 17.83 -18.15
CA VAL A 82 3.15 16.99 -19.12
C VAL A 82 4.21 16.15 -18.44
N LEU A 83 5.04 16.72 -17.56
CA LEU A 83 6.14 16.02 -16.90
C LEU A 83 5.64 14.93 -15.96
N PHE A 84 4.65 15.22 -15.13
CA PHE A 84 4.07 14.22 -14.22
C PHE A 84 3.35 13.11 -15.00
N SER A 85 2.62 13.46 -16.07
CA SER A 85 1.98 12.45 -16.91
C SER A 85 3.00 11.61 -17.67
N ALA A 86 4.11 12.19 -18.13
CA ALA A 86 5.18 11.44 -18.79
C ALA A 86 5.90 10.49 -17.83
N GLY A 87 6.18 10.93 -16.59
CA GLY A 87 6.74 10.08 -15.55
C GLY A 87 5.81 8.92 -15.20
N ALA A 88 4.53 9.22 -14.93
CA ALA A 88 3.53 8.19 -14.64
C ALA A 88 3.35 7.21 -15.81
N SER A 89 3.38 7.70 -17.08
CA SER A 89 3.25 6.86 -18.26
C SER A 89 4.36 5.81 -18.40
N TYR A 90 5.56 6.09 -17.88
CA TYR A 90 6.66 5.11 -17.83
C TYR A 90 6.27 3.88 -17.02
N TYR A 91 5.90 4.09 -15.75
CA TYR A 91 5.51 3.01 -14.85
C TYR A 91 4.27 2.27 -15.34
N MET A 92 3.28 3.02 -15.87
CA MET A 92 2.08 2.43 -16.45
C MET A 92 2.35 1.63 -17.71
N THR A 93 3.36 1.98 -18.51
CA THR A 93 3.68 1.31 -19.78
C THR A 93 4.56 0.10 -19.59
N PHE A 94 5.66 0.25 -18.84
CA PHE A 94 6.70 -0.77 -18.73
C PHE A 94 6.54 -1.67 -17.50
N LEU A 95 6.05 -1.12 -16.39
CA LEU A 95 5.88 -1.86 -15.16
C LEU A 95 4.41 -2.20 -14.86
N ASN A 96 3.50 -1.81 -15.75
CA ASN A 96 2.07 -2.12 -15.62
C ASN A 96 1.43 -1.65 -14.30
N VAL A 97 1.97 -0.58 -13.72
CA VAL A 97 1.52 -0.02 -12.43
C VAL A 97 0.22 0.77 -12.61
N VAL A 98 -0.69 0.64 -11.68
CA VAL A 98 -1.88 1.51 -11.57
C VAL A 98 -1.59 2.63 -10.60
N ILE A 99 -1.52 3.87 -11.10
CA ILE A 99 -1.24 5.05 -10.27
C ILE A 99 -2.47 5.42 -9.45
N GLY A 100 -2.43 5.11 -8.17
CA GLY A 100 -3.48 5.42 -7.21
C GLY A 100 -2.97 6.17 -5.98
N TYR A 101 -3.86 6.37 -4.99
CA TYR A 101 -3.51 7.03 -3.73
C TYR A 101 -2.29 6.37 -3.05
N GLY A 102 -2.24 5.02 -2.98
CA GLY A 102 -1.13 4.31 -2.36
C GLY A 102 0.22 4.65 -3.00
N ILE A 103 0.31 4.64 -4.34
CA ILE A 103 1.53 5.01 -5.07
C ILE A 103 1.93 6.46 -4.81
N ILE A 104 0.99 7.41 -4.90
CA ILE A 104 1.30 8.83 -4.65
C ILE A 104 1.68 9.06 -3.20
N ALA A 105 1.00 8.43 -2.26
CA ALA A 105 1.34 8.51 -0.84
C ALA A 105 2.76 7.98 -0.60
N SER A 106 3.11 6.82 -1.16
CA SER A 106 4.47 6.27 -1.08
C SER A 106 5.51 7.23 -1.66
N VAL A 107 5.28 7.78 -2.86
CA VAL A 107 6.20 8.75 -3.48
C VAL A 107 6.39 10.00 -2.62
N MET A 108 5.32 10.48 -1.97
CA MET A 108 5.36 11.71 -1.14
C MET A 108 5.96 11.50 0.25
N THR A 109 5.98 10.26 0.76
CA THR A 109 6.50 9.91 2.09
C THR A 109 7.84 9.17 2.02
N THR A 110 8.22 8.65 0.85
CA THR A 110 9.46 7.91 0.63
C THR A 110 10.68 8.82 0.83
N ASP A 111 11.70 8.30 1.50
CA ASP A 111 12.98 8.99 1.64
C ASP A 111 13.74 9.12 0.30
N ILE A 112 14.74 10.02 0.27
CA ILE A 112 15.51 10.32 -0.95
C ILE A 112 16.26 9.08 -1.47
N ASP A 113 16.71 8.19 -0.58
CA ASP A 113 17.49 7.03 -0.98
C ASP A 113 16.60 5.98 -1.64
N LEU A 114 15.39 5.76 -1.10
CA LEU A 114 14.40 4.90 -1.74
C LEU A 114 13.89 5.48 -3.07
N SER A 115 13.78 6.81 -3.16
CA SER A 115 13.42 7.47 -4.43
C SER A 115 14.47 7.22 -5.52
N LYS A 116 15.76 7.17 -5.18
CA LYS A 116 16.84 6.83 -6.13
C LYS A 116 16.74 5.38 -6.62
N GLU A 117 16.22 4.48 -5.81
CA GLU A 117 16.06 3.07 -6.17
C GLU A 117 15.01 2.84 -7.28
N VAL A 118 14.08 3.77 -7.51
CA VAL A 118 13.03 3.64 -8.52
C VAL A 118 13.28 4.47 -9.79
N VAL A 119 14.27 5.36 -9.80
CA VAL A 119 14.62 6.22 -10.94
C VAL A 119 15.84 5.65 -11.68
N GLY A 120 15.61 4.88 -12.74
CA GLY A 120 16.66 4.35 -13.61
C GLY A 120 16.91 5.22 -14.85
N LEU A 121 17.98 4.89 -15.61
CA LEU A 121 18.34 5.58 -16.86
C LEU A 121 17.19 5.53 -17.90
N HIS A 122 16.50 4.40 -18.03
CA HIS A 122 15.38 4.24 -18.95
C HIS A 122 14.22 5.17 -18.64
N PHE A 123 13.93 5.39 -17.33
CA PHE A 123 12.93 6.38 -16.91
C PHE A 123 13.31 7.80 -17.38
N VAL A 124 14.56 8.19 -17.20
CA VAL A 124 15.05 9.53 -17.62
C VAL A 124 14.98 9.69 -19.13
N LEU A 125 15.42 8.68 -19.90
CA LEU A 125 15.33 8.69 -21.35
C LEU A 125 13.90 8.76 -21.85
N TRP A 126 12.98 8.00 -21.23
CA TRP A 126 11.55 8.06 -21.52
C TRP A 126 10.96 9.43 -21.23
N LEU A 127 11.26 9.98 -20.05
CA LEU A 127 10.79 11.31 -19.65
C LEU A 127 11.21 12.37 -20.67
N ILE A 128 12.46 12.36 -21.14
CA ILE A 128 12.96 13.25 -22.17
C ILE A 128 12.23 13.00 -23.50
N ALA A 129 12.16 11.76 -23.97
CA ALA A 129 11.58 11.41 -25.27
C ALA A 129 10.10 11.82 -25.37
N VAL A 130 9.35 11.63 -24.30
CA VAL A 130 7.88 11.89 -24.27
C VAL A 130 7.59 13.36 -23.96
N SER A 131 8.46 14.07 -23.22
CA SER A 131 8.17 15.46 -22.80
C SER A 131 8.74 16.53 -23.73
N VAL A 132 9.87 16.32 -24.39
CA VAL A 132 10.58 17.38 -25.13
C VAL A 132 9.70 18.02 -26.19
N LEU A 133 9.01 17.24 -27.01
CA LEU A 133 8.15 17.77 -28.06
C LEU A 133 7.00 18.63 -27.52
N PRO A 134 6.17 18.18 -26.57
CA PRO A 134 5.17 19.02 -25.94
C PRO A 134 5.72 20.29 -25.31
N LEU A 135 6.88 20.20 -24.64
CA LEU A 135 7.51 21.35 -24.00
C LEU A 135 7.98 22.39 -25.01
N ILE A 136 8.58 21.97 -26.14
CA ILE A 136 8.91 22.88 -27.24
C ILE A 136 7.65 23.63 -27.72
N PHE A 137 6.52 22.93 -27.90
CA PHE A 137 5.27 23.57 -28.31
C PHE A 137 4.72 24.55 -27.25
N ILE A 138 4.79 24.22 -25.97
CA ILE A 138 4.33 25.11 -24.89
C ILE A 138 5.16 26.40 -24.83
N TRP A 139 6.50 26.29 -24.97
CA TRP A 139 7.40 27.42 -24.75
C TRP A 139 7.74 28.21 -25.99
N SER A 140 7.85 27.58 -27.17
CA SER A 140 8.15 28.26 -28.43
C SER A 140 6.97 28.98 -29.05
N ASN A 141 5.74 28.62 -28.67
CA ASN A 141 4.54 29.15 -29.32
C ASN A 141 4.16 30.51 -28.75
N HIS A 142 4.01 31.52 -29.62
CA HIS A 142 3.41 32.79 -29.29
C HIS A 142 1.86 32.65 -29.20
N CYS A 143 1.39 31.87 -28.23
CA CYS A 143 -0.04 31.64 -28.03
C CYS A 143 -0.80 32.94 -27.86
N ARG A 144 -1.76 33.20 -28.74
CA ARG A 144 -2.76 34.25 -28.52
C ARG A 144 -3.67 33.80 -27.38
N TYR A 145 -3.56 34.48 -26.23
CA TYR A 145 -4.39 34.21 -25.07
C TYR A 145 -5.80 34.75 -25.33
N THR A 146 -6.76 33.85 -25.45
CA THR A 146 -8.12 34.19 -25.89
C THR A 146 -9.16 34.11 -24.78
N LEU A 147 -8.88 33.49 -23.63
CA LEU A 147 -9.87 33.20 -22.61
C LEU A 147 -10.48 34.47 -22.01
N LEU A 148 -9.66 35.41 -21.56
CA LEU A 148 -10.16 36.68 -21.01
C LEU A 148 -10.98 37.47 -22.04
N ARG A 149 -10.64 37.37 -23.34
CA ARG A 149 -11.40 37.97 -24.44
C ARG A 149 -12.74 37.25 -24.65
N GLN A 150 -12.78 35.92 -24.50
CA GLN A 150 -14.00 35.10 -24.59
C GLN A 150 -14.94 35.25 -23.38
N LEU A 151 -14.44 35.76 -22.26
CA LEU A 151 -15.23 36.02 -21.05
C LEU A 151 -15.60 37.51 -20.87
N ARG A 152 -15.36 38.33 -21.88
CA ARG A 152 -15.50 39.79 -21.77
C ARG A 152 -16.95 40.25 -21.72
N THR A 153 -17.86 39.57 -22.42
CA THR A 153 -19.28 39.89 -22.44
C THR A 153 -20.13 38.84 -21.72
N PRO A 154 -21.29 39.21 -21.15
CA PRO A 154 -22.20 38.25 -20.50
C PRO A 154 -22.60 37.08 -21.41
N GLY A 155 -22.89 37.34 -22.69
CA GLY A 155 -23.24 36.30 -23.66
C GLY A 155 -22.09 35.33 -23.95
N GLN A 156 -20.85 35.83 -23.99
CA GLN A 156 -19.67 34.98 -24.17
C GLN A 156 -19.42 34.11 -22.91
N ARG A 157 -19.65 34.66 -21.71
CA ARG A 157 -19.57 33.89 -20.45
C ARG A 157 -20.60 32.77 -20.43
N PHE A 158 -21.86 33.10 -20.77
CA PHE A 158 -22.93 32.12 -20.85
C PHE A 158 -22.61 30.99 -21.85
N ARG A 159 -22.18 31.36 -23.08
CA ARG A 159 -21.80 30.38 -24.11
C ARG A 159 -20.62 29.49 -23.65
N SER A 160 -19.61 30.05 -23.00
CA SER A 160 -18.48 29.29 -22.46
C SER A 160 -18.93 28.37 -21.34
N ALA A 161 -19.79 28.83 -20.41
CA ALA A 161 -20.37 28.00 -19.37
C ALA A 161 -21.22 26.86 -19.93
N ALA A 162 -22.08 27.16 -20.91
CA ALA A 162 -22.94 26.17 -21.58
C ALA A 162 -22.11 25.06 -22.26
N VAL A 163 -21.02 25.44 -22.94
CA VAL A 163 -20.09 24.44 -23.55
C VAL A 163 -19.44 23.56 -22.49
N VAL A 164 -19.00 24.14 -21.36
CA VAL A 164 -18.41 23.36 -20.25
C VAL A 164 -19.43 22.40 -19.65
N VAL A 165 -20.64 22.89 -19.37
CA VAL A 165 -21.73 22.06 -18.81
C VAL A 165 -22.11 20.94 -19.78
N LEU A 166 -22.29 21.25 -21.08
CA LEU A 166 -22.64 20.27 -22.10
C LEU A 166 -21.57 19.19 -22.20
N ALA A 167 -20.29 19.57 -22.23
CA ALA A 167 -19.20 18.59 -22.31
C ALA A 167 -19.09 17.78 -21.01
N GLY A 168 -19.31 18.39 -19.84
CA GLY A 168 -19.43 17.65 -18.58
C GLY A 168 -20.55 16.62 -18.60
N VAL A 169 -21.71 16.97 -19.11
CA VAL A 169 -22.83 16.02 -19.28
C VAL A 169 -22.50 14.92 -20.29
N MET A 170 -21.84 15.27 -21.41
CA MET A 170 -21.41 14.29 -22.43
C MET A 170 -20.40 13.25 -21.89
N VAL A 171 -19.62 13.60 -20.87
CA VAL A 171 -18.74 12.62 -20.17
C VAL A 171 -19.51 11.88 -19.08
N TRP A 172 -20.24 12.62 -18.24
CA TRP A 172 -20.91 12.07 -17.06
C TRP A 172 -22.05 11.11 -17.40
N ALA A 173 -22.91 11.44 -18.37
CA ALA A 173 -24.08 10.63 -18.65
C ALA A 173 -23.74 9.22 -19.18
N PRO A 174 -22.83 9.04 -20.16
CA PRO A 174 -22.39 7.73 -20.59
C PRO A 174 -21.70 6.92 -19.49
N ILE A 175 -20.85 7.57 -18.66
CA ILE A 175 -20.21 6.92 -17.52
C ILE A 175 -21.26 6.39 -16.54
N ARG A 176 -22.31 7.19 -16.24
CA ARG A 176 -23.40 6.73 -15.36
C ARG A 176 -24.22 5.60 -15.97
N LEU A 177 -24.44 5.59 -17.27
CA LEU A 177 -25.12 4.46 -17.96
C LEU A 177 -24.31 3.17 -17.84
N LEU A 178 -23.00 3.25 -18.04
CA LEU A 178 -22.10 2.11 -17.88
C LEU A 178 -21.99 1.65 -16.41
N ASP A 179 -22.00 2.58 -15.45
CA ASP A 179 -22.04 2.29 -14.01
C ASP A 179 -23.33 1.53 -13.63
N ILE A 180 -24.48 1.96 -14.14
CA ILE A 180 -25.76 1.26 -13.94
C ILE A 180 -25.71 -0.17 -14.52
N GLN A 181 -25.11 -0.32 -15.70
CA GLN A 181 -24.93 -1.65 -16.32
C GLN A 181 -24.02 -2.55 -15.47
N GLN A 182 -22.91 -2.01 -14.97
CA GLN A 182 -21.97 -2.73 -14.10
C GLN A 182 -22.64 -3.19 -12.80
N LYS A 183 -23.43 -2.32 -12.16
CA LYS A 183 -24.21 -2.67 -10.95
C LYS A 183 -25.27 -3.75 -11.20
N LYS A 184 -25.80 -3.87 -12.40
CA LYS A 184 -26.68 -5.01 -12.75
C LYS A 184 -25.90 -6.32 -12.80
N VAL A 185 -24.68 -6.31 -13.33
CA VAL A 185 -23.80 -7.48 -13.33
C VAL A 185 -23.39 -7.85 -11.91
N GLU A 186 -23.02 -6.89 -11.08
CA GLU A 186 -22.70 -7.05 -9.65
C GLU A 186 -23.84 -7.77 -8.91
N ARG A 187 -25.08 -7.29 -9.06
CA ARG A 187 -26.26 -7.93 -8.44
C ARG A 187 -26.51 -9.34 -8.95
N ALA A 188 -26.21 -9.63 -10.23
CA ALA A 188 -26.40 -10.94 -10.80
C ALA A 188 -25.32 -11.95 -10.42
N THR A 189 -24.09 -11.48 -10.16
CA THR A 189 -22.92 -12.33 -9.88
C THR A 189 -22.55 -12.38 -8.40
N GLY A 190 -23.04 -11.44 -7.56
CA GLY A 190 -22.65 -11.27 -6.17
C GLY A 190 -21.21 -10.76 -5.98
N ILE A 191 -20.54 -10.33 -7.06
CA ILE A 191 -19.18 -9.81 -7.02
C ILE A 191 -19.27 -8.29 -6.84
N ASP A 192 -18.66 -7.75 -5.77
CA ASP A 192 -18.56 -6.30 -5.54
C ASP A 192 -17.63 -5.67 -6.58
N LEU A 193 -18.18 -4.80 -7.42
CA LEU A 193 -17.46 -4.13 -8.50
C LEU A 193 -17.29 -2.64 -8.19
N PRO A 194 -16.14 -2.05 -8.47
CA PRO A 194 -15.92 -0.60 -8.28
C PRO A 194 -16.85 0.21 -9.19
N SER A 195 -17.15 1.45 -8.80
CA SER A 195 -17.92 2.32 -9.70
C SER A 195 -17.18 2.55 -11.02
N TYR A 196 -17.92 2.54 -12.13
CA TYR A 196 -17.32 2.71 -13.45
C TYR A 196 -16.56 4.04 -13.58
N GLY A 197 -17.11 5.12 -13.03
CA GLY A 197 -16.42 6.42 -12.98
C GLY A 197 -15.14 6.39 -12.17
N GLY A 198 -15.11 5.64 -11.07
CA GLY A 198 -13.91 5.42 -10.27
C GLY A 198 -12.83 4.66 -11.04
N VAL A 199 -13.23 3.61 -11.77
CA VAL A 199 -12.29 2.87 -12.65
C VAL A 199 -11.69 3.79 -13.70
N VAL A 200 -12.51 4.58 -14.40
CA VAL A 200 -12.03 5.51 -15.44
C VAL A 200 -11.11 6.57 -14.85
N ALA A 201 -11.48 7.17 -13.71
CA ALA A 201 -10.67 8.20 -13.05
C ALA A 201 -9.30 7.66 -12.60
N ASN A 202 -9.24 6.43 -12.09
CA ASN A 202 -8.01 5.83 -11.58
C ASN A 202 -7.16 5.12 -12.65
N SER A 203 -7.71 4.85 -13.84
CA SER A 203 -6.98 4.13 -14.89
C SER A 203 -6.16 5.01 -15.80
N TYR A 204 -6.51 6.28 -15.99
CA TYR A 204 -6.00 7.10 -17.08
C TYR A 204 -5.32 8.39 -16.64
N LEU A 205 -4.28 8.76 -17.41
CA LEU A 205 -3.62 10.07 -17.29
C LEU A 205 -4.49 11.20 -17.88
N PRO A 206 -4.47 12.38 -17.27
CA PRO A 206 -3.80 12.74 -16.03
C PRO A 206 -4.69 12.54 -14.79
N SER A 207 -5.93 12.03 -14.94
CA SER A 207 -6.92 11.95 -13.87
C SER A 207 -6.47 11.07 -12.71
N ASN A 208 -5.76 9.97 -12.97
CA ASN A 208 -5.30 9.05 -11.94
C ASN A 208 -4.34 9.70 -10.92
N TRP A 209 -3.24 10.31 -11.36
CA TRP A 209 -2.31 10.96 -10.43
C TRP A 209 -2.88 12.26 -9.84
N LEU A 210 -3.76 12.98 -10.57
CA LEU A 210 -4.44 14.17 -10.04
C LEU A 210 -5.43 13.82 -8.93
N SER A 211 -6.26 12.79 -9.14
CA SER A 211 -7.20 12.32 -8.11
C SER A 211 -6.44 11.79 -6.89
N ALA A 212 -5.38 11.01 -7.12
CA ALA A 212 -4.54 10.49 -6.06
C ALA A 212 -3.82 11.60 -5.26
N LEU A 213 -3.30 12.63 -5.93
CA LEU A 213 -2.71 13.80 -5.28
C LEU A 213 -3.75 14.61 -4.50
N GLY A 214 -4.96 14.76 -5.05
CA GLY A 214 -6.08 15.41 -4.35
C GLY A 214 -6.49 14.67 -3.09
N LEU A 215 -6.58 13.33 -3.16
CA LEU A 215 -6.85 12.47 -2.01
C LEU A 215 -5.72 12.52 -0.97
N TYR A 216 -4.47 12.58 -1.43
CA TYR A 216 -3.31 12.73 -0.54
C TYR A 216 -3.35 14.06 0.22
N ALA A 217 -3.60 15.16 -0.48
CA ALA A 217 -3.73 16.48 0.15
C ALA A 217 -4.89 16.53 1.15
N TRP A 218 -6.02 15.92 0.80
CA TRP A 218 -7.16 15.79 1.71
C TRP A 218 -6.76 14.98 2.97
N ALA A 219 -6.11 13.83 2.79
CA ALA A 219 -5.68 13.00 3.91
C ALA A 219 -4.72 13.74 4.86
N GLN A 220 -3.83 14.60 4.33
CA GLN A 220 -2.93 15.41 5.17
C GLN A 220 -3.70 16.43 6.02
N VAL A 221 -4.78 17.02 5.48
CA VAL A 221 -5.64 17.93 6.25
C VAL A 221 -6.42 17.17 7.32
N ASP A 222 -6.96 16.01 6.98
CA ASP A 222 -7.68 15.12 7.90
C ASP A 222 -6.78 14.64 9.03
N GLU A 223 -5.59 14.12 8.70
CA GLU A 223 -4.56 13.69 9.68
C GLU A 223 -4.17 14.81 10.66
N SER A 224 -4.05 16.04 10.18
CA SER A 224 -3.69 17.17 11.03
C SER A 224 -4.83 17.60 11.97
N SER A 225 -6.08 17.37 11.58
CA SER A 225 -7.26 17.69 12.39
C SER A 225 -7.58 16.58 13.39
N ASP A 226 -7.34 15.31 13.04
CA ASP A 226 -7.75 14.14 13.81
C ASP A 226 -6.76 13.69 14.88
N ASN A 227 -5.48 14.10 14.81
CA ASN A 227 -4.45 13.69 15.78
C ASN A 227 -4.83 13.93 17.27
N ASN A 228 -5.82 14.76 17.54
CA ASN A 228 -6.35 15.03 18.89
C ASN A 228 -7.71 14.36 19.18
N SER A 229 -8.32 13.67 18.23
CA SER A 229 -9.68 13.15 18.32
C SER A 229 -9.80 11.62 18.37
N LEU A 230 -8.69 10.88 18.13
CA LEU A 230 -8.71 9.43 18.16
C LEU A 230 -9.03 8.90 19.56
N ILE A 231 -10.07 8.07 19.65
CA ILE A 231 -10.48 7.47 20.91
C ILE A 231 -9.56 6.28 21.21
N ASN A 232 -8.90 6.30 22.39
CA ASN A 232 -8.20 5.10 22.85
C ASN A 232 -9.23 4.07 23.34
N PRO A 233 -9.29 2.86 22.77
CA PRO A 233 -10.20 1.81 23.21
C PRO A 233 -10.11 1.49 24.70
N ALA A 234 -8.93 1.61 25.34
CA ALA A 234 -8.75 1.38 26.76
C ALA A 234 -9.45 2.42 27.66
N ARG A 235 -9.91 3.54 27.09
CA ARG A 235 -10.75 4.52 27.80
C ARG A 235 -12.24 4.26 27.65
N LYS A 236 -12.60 3.43 26.67
CA LYS A 236 -14.01 3.09 26.32
C LYS A 236 -14.40 1.71 26.85
N PHE A 237 -13.47 0.77 26.86
CA PHE A 237 -13.67 -0.61 27.24
C PHE A 237 -12.76 -1.00 28.41
N THR A 238 -13.24 -1.98 29.19
CA THR A 238 -12.48 -2.59 30.27
C THR A 238 -11.64 -3.73 29.73
N TYR A 239 -10.33 -3.69 29.98
CA TYR A 239 -9.40 -4.77 29.67
C TYR A 239 -8.87 -5.37 30.98
N VAL A 240 -9.18 -6.64 31.20
CA VAL A 240 -8.73 -7.36 32.39
C VAL A 240 -7.46 -8.12 32.02
N ALA A 241 -6.35 -7.78 32.69
CA ALA A 241 -5.06 -8.42 32.48
C ALA A 241 -5.05 -9.88 32.99
N PRO A 242 -4.28 -10.79 32.38
CA PRO A 242 -4.01 -12.10 32.95
C PRO A 242 -3.18 -11.96 34.23
N LYS A 243 -3.28 -12.95 35.13
CA LYS A 243 -2.59 -12.93 36.43
C LYS A 243 -1.06 -13.02 36.33
N ASP A 244 -0.56 -13.56 35.21
CA ASP A 244 0.84 -13.85 34.95
C ASP A 244 1.41 -13.05 33.76
N GLY A 245 0.84 -11.87 33.45
CA GLY A 245 1.20 -11.08 32.27
C GLY A 245 2.38 -10.11 32.46
N ASP A 246 2.82 -9.87 33.70
CA ASP A 246 3.72 -8.74 34.00
C ASP A 246 5.19 -8.95 33.57
N ASP A 247 5.61 -10.18 33.27
CA ASP A 247 6.96 -10.54 32.82
C ASP A 247 7.04 -10.89 31.31
N THR A 248 5.99 -10.59 30.57
CA THR A 248 5.86 -11.01 29.18
C THR A 248 6.49 -10.01 28.21
N TYR A 249 7.32 -10.52 27.28
CA TYR A 249 7.80 -9.77 26.12
C TYR A 249 6.88 -10.01 24.93
N VAL A 250 6.48 -8.93 24.29
CA VAL A 250 5.65 -8.94 23.09
C VAL A 250 6.45 -8.35 21.95
N VAL A 251 6.59 -9.08 20.86
CA VAL A 251 7.23 -8.54 19.66
C VAL A 251 6.23 -8.60 18.51
N PHE A 252 6.04 -7.47 17.82
CA PHE A 252 5.32 -7.45 16.58
C PHE A 252 6.26 -7.09 15.42
N ILE A 253 6.43 -8.01 14.49
CA ILE A 253 7.18 -7.78 13.25
C ILE A 253 6.19 -7.38 12.16
N ILE A 254 6.27 -6.14 11.71
CA ILE A 254 5.55 -5.66 10.54
C ILE A 254 6.41 -5.99 9.33
N GLY A 255 5.99 -6.98 8.55
CA GLY A 255 6.61 -7.35 7.29
C GLY A 255 6.20 -6.41 6.17
N GLU A 256 6.97 -6.39 5.09
CA GLU A 256 6.75 -5.55 3.91
C GLU A 256 6.66 -6.41 2.65
N THR A 257 5.59 -6.29 1.90
CA THR A 257 5.34 -6.93 0.59
C THR A 257 5.53 -8.46 0.52
N THR A 258 5.64 -9.15 1.64
CA THR A 258 5.87 -10.60 1.66
C THR A 258 4.57 -11.35 1.41
N ARG A 259 4.58 -12.29 0.44
CA ARG A 259 3.43 -13.12 0.06
C ARG A 259 3.55 -14.52 0.65
N TRP A 260 2.45 -15.04 1.22
CA TRP A 260 2.43 -16.40 1.75
C TRP A 260 2.58 -17.47 0.65
N ASP A 261 2.12 -17.21 -0.59
CA ASP A 261 2.23 -18.16 -1.70
C ASP A 261 3.63 -18.23 -2.34
N HIS A 262 4.60 -17.45 -1.82
CA HIS A 262 6.03 -17.57 -2.08
C HIS A 262 6.83 -18.09 -0.87
N MET A 263 6.17 -18.62 0.16
CA MET A 263 6.83 -19.18 1.34
C MET A 263 6.68 -20.70 1.39
N GLY A 264 7.79 -21.42 1.53
CA GLY A 264 7.85 -22.89 1.58
C GLY A 264 6.96 -23.49 2.67
N ILE A 265 6.84 -22.84 3.84
CA ILE A 265 5.95 -23.30 4.95
C ILE A 265 4.47 -23.36 4.56
N PHE A 266 4.05 -22.66 3.51
CA PHE A 266 2.68 -22.71 2.96
C PHE A 266 2.54 -23.63 1.74
N GLY A 267 3.60 -24.35 1.38
CA GLY A 267 3.60 -25.30 0.26
C GLY A 267 4.05 -24.72 -1.08
N TYR A 268 4.78 -23.59 -1.06
CA TYR A 268 5.45 -23.11 -2.26
C TYR A 268 6.52 -24.10 -2.72
N GLU A 269 6.71 -24.24 -4.03
CA GLU A 269 7.61 -25.22 -4.62
C GLU A 269 9.09 -25.03 -4.27
N ARG A 270 9.50 -23.79 -4.01
CA ARG A 270 10.86 -23.45 -3.58
C ARG A 270 10.95 -23.39 -2.06
N ASN A 271 12.05 -23.87 -1.53
CA ASN A 271 12.32 -23.82 -0.09
C ASN A 271 12.82 -22.42 0.33
N THR A 272 11.93 -21.45 0.31
CA THR A 272 12.20 -20.04 0.67
C THR A 272 12.17 -19.78 2.17
N THR A 273 11.67 -20.73 2.96
CA THR A 273 11.54 -20.59 4.43
C THR A 273 12.08 -21.79 5.18
N PRO A 274 13.38 -22.17 4.96
CA PRO A 274 13.96 -23.38 5.54
C PRO A 274 14.08 -23.34 7.06
N LYS A 275 14.26 -22.15 7.65
CA LYS A 275 14.40 -21.98 9.11
C LYS A 275 13.04 -21.98 9.81
N LEU A 276 12.05 -21.22 9.31
CA LEU A 276 10.69 -21.24 9.83
C LEU A 276 10.07 -22.64 9.79
N ALA A 277 10.39 -23.44 8.77
CA ALA A 277 9.91 -24.82 8.66
C ALA A 277 10.41 -25.74 9.80
N GLN A 278 11.47 -25.38 10.50
CA GLN A 278 12.04 -26.11 11.63
C GLN A 278 11.49 -25.64 12.99
N GLU A 279 10.75 -24.52 13.04
CA GLU A 279 10.23 -23.94 14.27
C GLU A 279 9.04 -24.75 14.80
N LYS A 280 9.20 -25.32 16.01
CA LYS A 280 8.16 -26.13 16.65
C LYS A 280 6.99 -25.31 17.19
N ASN A 281 7.31 -24.14 17.74
CA ASN A 281 6.38 -23.27 18.44
C ASN A 281 5.81 -22.16 17.51
N LEU A 282 5.60 -22.49 16.24
CA LEU A 282 5.11 -21.59 15.21
C LEU A 282 3.73 -22.04 14.72
N ALA A 283 2.76 -21.12 14.71
CA ALA A 283 1.50 -21.24 13.99
C ALA A 283 1.49 -20.26 12.82
N ALA A 284 1.29 -20.77 11.60
CA ALA A 284 1.41 -20.01 10.36
C ALA A 284 0.08 -20.01 9.59
N PHE A 285 -0.43 -18.84 9.24
CA PHE A 285 -1.71 -18.63 8.59
C PHE A 285 -1.56 -17.92 7.24
N ARG A 286 -2.36 -18.34 6.27
CA ARG A 286 -2.59 -17.61 5.03
C ARG A 286 -3.49 -16.43 5.34
N GLY A 287 -2.99 -15.22 5.16
CA GLY A 287 -3.66 -14.00 5.50
C GLY A 287 -4.11 -13.19 4.29
N TYR A 288 -4.99 -12.24 4.58
CA TYR A 288 -5.49 -11.24 3.64
C TYR A 288 -5.31 -9.85 4.23
N SER A 289 -4.54 -9.00 3.56
CA SER A 289 -4.33 -7.63 3.99
C SER A 289 -5.61 -6.80 3.82
N CYS A 290 -5.75 -5.77 4.63
CA CYS A 290 -6.87 -4.84 4.54
C CYS A 290 -6.68 -3.78 3.45
N ASP A 291 -5.46 -3.60 2.96
CA ASP A 291 -5.15 -2.73 1.82
C ASP A 291 -3.92 -3.21 1.06
N THR A 292 -3.52 -2.49 0.02
CA THR A 292 -2.47 -2.84 -0.94
C THR A 292 -1.25 -1.94 -0.88
N ALA A 293 -1.19 -1.02 0.07
CA ALA A 293 -0.08 -0.09 0.27
C ALA A 293 0.18 0.10 1.76
N THR A 294 1.45 0.19 2.14
CA THR A 294 1.93 0.29 3.53
C THR A 294 1.17 1.32 4.34
N LYS A 295 1.11 2.57 3.86
CA LYS A 295 0.43 3.66 4.56
C LYS A 295 -1.04 3.36 4.87
N LEU A 296 -1.74 2.69 3.96
CA LEU A 296 -3.16 2.35 4.10
C LEU A 296 -3.37 1.11 4.97
N SER A 297 -2.51 0.10 4.80
CA SER A 297 -2.56 -1.12 5.61
C SER A 297 -2.28 -0.85 7.08
N LEU A 298 -1.28 -0.04 7.40
CA LEU A 298 -0.96 0.35 8.78
C LEU A 298 -2.11 1.07 9.50
N ARG A 299 -3.04 1.68 8.74
CA ARG A 299 -4.23 2.33 9.29
C ARG A 299 -5.38 1.37 9.59
N CYS A 300 -5.38 0.18 9.04
CA CYS A 300 -6.48 -0.77 9.25
C CYS A 300 -6.07 -2.06 9.93
N MET A 301 -4.80 -2.46 9.87
CA MET A 301 -4.39 -3.77 10.42
C MET A 301 -4.29 -3.81 11.94
N PHE A 302 -4.15 -2.66 12.60
CA PHE A 302 -3.91 -2.59 14.05
C PHE A 302 -5.04 -1.93 14.83
N VAL A 303 -6.13 -1.57 14.18
CA VAL A 303 -7.32 -1.02 14.83
C VAL A 303 -8.42 -2.07 14.92
N ARG A 304 -9.30 -1.91 15.90
CA ARG A 304 -10.48 -2.78 16.02
C ARG A 304 -11.35 -2.71 14.77
N GLU A 305 -12.06 -3.78 14.48
CA GLU A 305 -13.04 -3.78 13.38
C GLU A 305 -14.04 -2.62 13.58
N GLY A 306 -14.15 -1.73 12.58
CA GLY A 306 -14.89 -0.48 12.69
C GLY A 306 -14.13 0.70 13.30
N GLY A 307 -12.87 0.50 13.72
CA GLY A 307 -11.98 1.57 14.22
C GLY A 307 -11.40 2.48 13.14
N ALA A 308 -11.61 2.13 11.87
CA ALA A 308 -11.32 2.95 10.71
C ALA A 308 -12.52 3.00 9.76
N ASP A 309 -12.69 4.10 9.04
CA ASP A 309 -13.66 4.20 7.97
C ASP A 309 -13.24 3.37 6.76
N ASN A 310 -14.21 2.81 6.05
CA ASN A 310 -13.96 2.08 4.81
C ASN A 310 -13.89 3.04 3.61
N ASN A 311 -13.04 4.07 3.70
CA ASN A 311 -12.76 5.02 2.64
C ASN A 311 -11.39 4.77 2.00
N PRO A 312 -11.05 5.40 0.86
CA PRO A 312 -9.75 5.21 0.21
C PRO A 312 -8.55 5.59 1.08
N GLN A 313 -8.71 6.49 2.05
CA GLN A 313 -7.66 6.97 2.95
C GLN A 313 -7.57 6.17 4.26
N ARG A 314 -8.54 5.31 4.57
CA ARG A 314 -8.65 4.63 5.85
C ARG A 314 -8.61 5.60 7.03
N THR A 315 -9.52 6.59 7.05
CA THR A 315 -9.63 7.56 8.15
C THR A 315 -9.89 6.84 9.46
N LEU A 316 -9.04 7.09 10.46
CA LEU A 316 -9.13 6.45 11.77
C LEU A 316 -10.16 7.10 12.66
N LYS A 317 -10.81 6.29 13.48
CA LYS A 317 -11.73 6.67 14.58
C LYS A 317 -11.18 6.28 15.93
N GLU A 318 -10.37 5.22 15.98
CA GLU A 318 -9.79 4.67 17.20
C GLU A 318 -8.27 4.55 17.07
N GLN A 319 -7.59 4.60 18.20
CA GLN A 319 -6.16 4.33 18.30
C GLN A 319 -5.90 2.82 18.07
N ASN A 320 -4.67 2.52 17.64
CA ASN A 320 -4.23 1.15 17.38
C ASN A 320 -3.95 0.36 18.67
N VAL A 321 -3.78 -0.96 18.54
CA VAL A 321 -3.52 -1.88 19.66
C VAL A 321 -2.28 -1.53 20.46
N PHE A 322 -1.25 -0.95 19.84
CA PHE A 322 0.00 -0.59 20.52
C PHE A 322 -0.21 0.55 21.52
N ALA A 323 -1.00 1.56 21.12
CA ALA A 323 -1.42 2.63 22.02
C ALA A 323 -2.29 2.12 23.18
N VAL A 324 -3.08 1.06 22.93
CA VAL A 324 -3.86 0.39 24.00
C VAL A 324 -2.92 -0.34 24.96
N LEU A 325 -1.96 -1.12 24.48
CA LEU A 325 -0.97 -1.82 25.31
C LEU A 325 -0.15 -0.81 26.14
N LYS A 326 0.21 0.33 25.57
CA LYS A 326 0.85 1.43 26.29
C LYS A 326 -0.02 1.92 27.46
N GLN A 327 -1.31 2.13 27.24
CA GLN A 327 -2.26 2.53 28.28
C GLN A 327 -2.43 1.44 29.36
N LEU A 328 -2.22 0.16 29.01
CA LEU A 328 -2.25 -0.99 29.93
C LEU A 328 -0.93 -1.24 30.66
N GLY A 329 0.04 -0.33 30.50
CA GLY A 329 1.28 -0.31 31.27
C GLY A 329 2.45 -1.06 30.64
N PHE A 330 2.42 -1.35 29.34
CA PHE A 330 3.60 -1.82 28.63
C PHE A 330 4.57 -0.67 28.37
N SER A 331 5.86 -0.87 28.65
CA SER A 331 6.90 -0.09 28.01
C SER A 331 7.02 -0.51 26.54
N SER A 332 7.48 0.37 25.67
CA SER A 332 7.47 0.03 24.24
C SER A 332 8.53 0.76 23.43
N ASP A 333 9.18 0.03 22.53
CA ASP A 333 10.16 0.55 21.59
C ASP A 333 9.74 0.18 20.16
N LEU A 334 9.92 1.14 19.23
CA LEU A 334 9.66 0.94 17.81
C LEU A 334 10.94 1.21 17.02
N TYR A 335 11.33 0.21 16.22
CA TYR A 335 12.48 0.29 15.33
C TYR A 335 12.04 -0.03 13.90
N ALA A 336 12.41 0.82 12.94
CA ALA A 336 11.90 0.72 11.58
C ALA A 336 12.99 0.90 10.51
N MET A 337 12.93 0.09 9.45
CA MET A 337 13.70 0.29 8.22
C MET A 337 12.91 1.08 7.17
N GLN A 338 11.85 1.75 7.57
CA GLN A 338 10.97 2.59 6.77
C GLN A 338 10.70 3.93 7.48
N SER A 339 9.88 4.81 6.88
CA SER A 339 9.64 6.19 7.35
C SER A 339 8.15 6.53 7.45
N GLU A 340 7.34 5.64 8.05
CA GLU A 340 5.90 5.85 8.26
C GLU A 340 5.61 6.66 9.56
N MET A 341 6.15 7.89 9.62
CA MET A 341 6.19 8.72 10.83
C MET A 341 4.82 8.96 11.47
N TRP A 342 3.76 9.10 10.64
CA TRP A 342 2.41 9.29 11.18
C TRP A 342 1.96 8.04 11.97
N PHE A 343 2.17 6.84 11.43
CA PHE A 343 1.84 5.59 12.12
C PHE A 343 2.69 5.42 13.39
N TYR A 344 4.01 5.63 13.28
CA TYR A 344 4.91 5.47 14.42
C TYR A 344 4.52 6.35 15.59
N SER A 345 4.19 7.62 15.35
CA SER A 345 3.71 8.54 16.39
C SER A 345 2.42 8.04 17.06
N ASN A 346 1.53 7.42 16.30
CA ASN A 346 0.26 6.90 16.80
C ASN A 346 0.38 5.57 17.56
N THR A 347 1.54 4.90 17.55
CA THR A 347 1.79 3.73 18.40
C THR A 347 1.98 4.12 19.86
N MET A 348 2.31 5.37 20.15
CA MET A 348 2.63 5.90 21.47
C MET A 348 3.82 5.19 22.13
N ALA A 349 4.74 4.63 21.32
CA ALA A 349 5.95 3.99 21.81
C ALA A 349 6.84 4.97 22.57
N ASP A 350 7.54 4.49 23.60
CA ASP A 350 8.45 5.31 24.43
C ASP A 350 9.66 5.78 23.62
N ASN A 351 10.19 4.90 22.79
CA ASN A 351 11.29 5.19 21.90
C ASN A 351 10.91 4.82 20.46
N ILE A 352 11.24 5.70 19.52
CA ILE A 352 11.02 5.49 18.09
C ILE A 352 12.32 5.80 17.36
N SER A 353 12.88 4.81 16.66
CA SER A 353 14.04 4.98 15.80
C SER A 353 13.76 4.40 14.42
N TYR A 354 14.07 5.16 13.40
CA TYR A 354 13.84 4.75 12.01
C TYR A 354 15.13 4.73 11.20
N ARG A 355 15.10 4.18 10.01
CA ARG A 355 16.24 3.80 9.16
C ARG A 355 17.38 4.81 9.14
N GLU A 356 17.09 6.10 8.95
CA GLU A 356 18.12 7.14 8.88
C GLU A 356 18.84 7.32 10.23
N GLN A 357 18.12 7.27 11.32
CA GLN A 357 18.68 7.37 12.67
C GLN A 357 19.51 6.13 13.00
N ILE A 358 18.94 4.92 12.75
CA ILE A 358 19.62 3.64 12.99
C ILE A 358 20.90 3.55 12.14
N GLY A 359 20.83 3.90 10.85
CA GLY A 359 21.97 3.88 9.95
C GLY A 359 23.06 4.92 10.30
N ALA A 360 22.68 6.03 10.90
CA ALA A 360 23.61 7.10 11.31
C ALA A 360 24.34 6.79 12.62
N GLU A 361 23.92 5.78 13.38
CA GLU A 361 24.57 5.43 14.63
C GLU A 361 26.04 5.01 14.45
N PRO A 362 26.95 5.45 15.34
CA PRO A 362 28.38 5.14 15.23
C PRO A 362 28.68 3.63 15.14
N ARG A 363 27.91 2.77 15.84
CA ARG A 363 28.05 1.31 15.84
C ARG A 363 27.68 0.66 14.50
N ASN A 364 26.89 1.35 13.67
CA ASN A 364 26.42 0.88 12.38
C ASN A 364 27.24 1.43 11.20
N ARG A 365 28.27 2.26 11.50
CA ARG A 365 29.13 2.84 10.48
C ARG A 365 29.85 1.74 9.68
N GLY A 366 29.61 1.73 8.36
CA GLY A 366 30.21 0.75 7.45
C GLY A 366 29.45 -0.60 7.37
N LYS A 367 28.38 -0.79 8.15
CA LYS A 367 27.46 -1.91 7.95
C LYS A 367 26.48 -1.60 6.80
N THR A 368 25.98 -2.64 6.17
CA THR A 368 24.83 -2.51 5.25
C THR A 368 23.60 -2.11 6.08
N VAL A 369 22.87 -1.10 5.62
CA VAL A 369 21.63 -0.67 6.28
C VAL A 369 20.50 -1.53 5.75
N ASP A 370 20.29 -2.67 6.40
CA ASP A 370 19.24 -3.64 6.12
C ASP A 370 18.46 -4.04 7.39
N ASP A 371 17.49 -4.94 7.26
CA ASP A 371 16.60 -5.34 8.35
C ASP A 371 17.36 -5.97 9.53
N MET A 372 18.56 -6.56 9.33
CA MET A 372 19.30 -7.17 10.42
C MET A 372 19.80 -6.17 11.47
N LEU A 373 19.89 -4.87 11.13
CA LEU A 373 20.18 -3.84 12.14
C LEU A 373 19.06 -3.73 13.19
N LEU A 374 17.83 -4.13 12.88
CA LEU A 374 16.73 -4.18 13.84
C LEU A 374 16.97 -5.21 14.95
N ILE A 375 17.76 -6.25 14.67
CA ILE A 375 18.14 -7.25 15.69
C ILE A 375 19.07 -6.62 16.74
N ASP A 376 20.03 -5.80 16.30
CA ASP A 376 20.93 -5.07 17.20
C ASP A 376 20.14 -4.08 18.09
N GLU A 377 19.14 -3.39 17.52
CA GLU A 377 18.23 -2.50 18.25
C GLU A 377 17.40 -3.28 19.28
N MET A 378 16.81 -4.39 18.86
CA MET A 378 16.04 -5.28 19.73
C MET A 378 16.87 -5.79 20.92
N GLN A 379 18.13 -6.21 20.70
CA GLN A 379 19.02 -6.64 21.78
C GLN A 379 19.24 -5.54 22.83
N ASN A 380 19.45 -4.30 22.36
CA ASN A 380 19.60 -3.15 23.27
C ASN A 380 18.32 -2.89 24.07
N SER A 381 17.15 -2.93 23.39
CA SER A 381 15.84 -2.78 24.01
C SER A 381 15.60 -3.84 25.10
N LEU A 382 15.87 -5.10 24.81
CA LEU A 382 15.75 -6.21 25.76
C LEU A 382 16.70 -6.07 26.95
N ALA A 383 17.92 -5.54 26.76
CA ALA A 383 18.88 -5.30 27.82
C ALA A 383 18.45 -4.14 28.76
N GLN A 384 17.74 -3.15 28.20
CA GLN A 384 17.21 -2.01 28.97
C GLN A 384 15.92 -2.35 29.72
N ASN A 385 15.20 -3.40 29.30
CA ASN A 385 13.94 -3.84 29.90
C ASN A 385 14.02 -5.30 30.36
N PRO A 386 14.84 -5.60 31.40
CA PRO A 386 15.12 -6.99 31.82
C PRO A 386 13.93 -7.70 32.46
N GLU A 387 12.93 -6.97 32.96
CA GLU A 387 11.81 -7.51 33.75
C GLU A 387 10.59 -7.90 32.89
N GLY A 388 10.58 -7.59 31.60
CA GLY A 388 9.43 -7.85 30.73
C GLY A 388 8.33 -6.80 30.82
N LYS A 389 7.09 -7.18 30.49
CA LYS A 389 5.95 -6.29 30.20
C LYS A 389 6.34 -5.21 29.18
N HIS A 390 7.05 -5.67 28.17
CA HIS A 390 7.70 -4.83 27.19
C HIS A 390 7.28 -5.22 25.77
N LEU A 391 6.92 -4.21 24.98
CA LEU A 391 6.52 -4.35 23.58
C LEU A 391 7.63 -3.83 22.68
N ILE A 392 8.04 -4.63 21.71
CA ILE A 392 8.97 -4.22 20.65
C ILE A 392 8.25 -4.30 19.31
N ILE A 393 8.24 -3.22 18.56
CA ILE A 393 7.67 -3.14 17.21
C ILE A 393 8.83 -3.03 16.24
N LEU A 394 8.93 -3.99 15.33
CA LEU A 394 9.96 -4.04 14.29
C LEU A 394 9.30 -3.89 12.93
N HIS A 395 9.56 -2.79 12.22
CA HIS A 395 9.01 -2.56 10.88
C HIS A 395 10.12 -2.74 9.84
N THR A 396 10.04 -3.86 9.11
CA THR A 396 11.07 -4.27 8.15
C THR A 396 10.95 -3.56 6.80
N LYS A 397 12.01 -3.63 6.00
CA LYS A 397 11.97 -3.33 4.57
C LYS A 397 11.57 -4.57 3.76
N GLY A 398 11.71 -5.76 4.32
CA GLY A 398 11.19 -7.03 3.84
C GLY A 398 11.51 -7.32 2.38
N SER A 399 10.47 -7.65 1.62
CA SER A 399 10.55 -7.97 0.19
C SER A 399 10.12 -6.80 -0.72
N HIS A 400 10.28 -5.55 -0.28
CA HIS A 400 9.92 -4.37 -1.06
C HIS A 400 10.67 -4.31 -2.40
N PHE A 401 10.01 -3.80 -3.42
CA PHE A 401 10.55 -3.66 -4.79
C PHE A 401 11.99 -3.14 -4.83
N ASN A 402 12.69 -3.48 -5.91
CA ASN A 402 14.13 -3.60 -6.06
C ASN A 402 14.67 -4.69 -5.12
N TYR A 403 14.11 -5.87 -5.27
CA TYR A 403 14.30 -7.04 -4.40
C TYR A 403 15.77 -7.36 -4.13
N THR A 404 16.67 -7.18 -5.11
CA THR A 404 18.12 -7.44 -4.97
C THR A 404 18.82 -6.52 -3.97
N GLN A 405 18.17 -5.44 -3.56
CA GLN A 405 18.66 -4.55 -2.49
C GLN A 405 18.16 -4.98 -1.10
N ARG A 406 17.35 -6.02 -1.02
CA ARG A 406 16.74 -6.48 0.25
C ARG A 406 17.52 -7.59 0.94
N TYR A 407 18.51 -8.17 0.28
CA TYR A 407 19.33 -9.27 0.83
C TYR A 407 20.79 -9.15 0.42
N PRO A 408 21.73 -9.66 1.24
CA PRO A 408 23.14 -9.74 0.86
C PRO A 408 23.35 -10.83 -0.20
N ARG A 409 24.41 -10.71 -0.99
CA ARG A 409 24.73 -11.64 -2.09
C ARG A 409 24.80 -13.13 -1.70
N SER A 410 25.09 -13.43 -0.44
CA SER A 410 25.08 -14.78 0.10
C SER A 410 23.69 -15.44 0.07
N TYR A 411 22.61 -14.64 -0.02
CA TYR A 411 21.24 -15.10 -0.14
C TYR A 411 20.74 -15.17 -1.59
N ALA A 412 21.54 -14.82 -2.58
CA ALA A 412 21.23 -14.94 -4.00
C ALA A 412 21.28 -16.40 -4.48
N GLN A 413 20.33 -17.20 -4.02
CA GLN A 413 20.23 -18.63 -4.30
C GLN A 413 19.67 -18.88 -5.71
N TRP A 414 18.59 -18.20 -6.08
CA TRP A 414 17.95 -18.34 -7.40
C TRP A 414 18.48 -17.31 -8.38
N LYS A 415 18.92 -17.76 -9.54
CA LYS A 415 19.55 -16.94 -10.60
C LYS A 415 19.00 -17.32 -11.98
N PRO A 416 19.04 -16.42 -13.00
CA PRO A 416 19.55 -15.04 -12.90
C PRO A 416 18.61 -14.11 -12.13
N GLU A 417 19.18 -13.08 -11.48
CA GLU A 417 18.43 -12.09 -10.72
C GLU A 417 17.99 -10.92 -11.62
N CYS A 418 16.94 -10.22 -11.22
CA CYS A 418 16.57 -8.91 -11.77
C CYS A 418 17.35 -7.83 -11.00
N ILE A 419 18.41 -7.30 -11.60
CA ILE A 419 19.26 -6.28 -10.98
C ILE A 419 18.76 -4.90 -11.36
N GLY A 420 18.42 -4.09 -10.35
CA GLY A 420 17.93 -2.72 -10.54
C GLY A 420 16.44 -2.63 -10.85
N VAL A 421 16.02 -1.46 -11.32
CA VAL A 421 14.62 -1.12 -11.61
C VAL A 421 14.27 -1.23 -13.11
N ASP A 422 15.01 -2.03 -13.84
CA ASP A 422 14.88 -2.08 -15.28
C ASP A 422 13.66 -2.87 -15.73
N SER A 423 12.89 -2.24 -16.61
CA SER A 423 11.77 -2.82 -17.34
C SER A 423 12.15 -4.01 -18.25
N GLY A 424 13.45 -4.34 -18.35
CA GLY A 424 13.99 -5.42 -19.17
C GLY A 424 14.04 -6.78 -18.49
N CYS A 425 13.73 -6.88 -17.19
CA CYS A 425 13.75 -8.17 -16.49
C CYS A 425 12.58 -9.07 -16.93
N THR A 426 12.90 -10.35 -17.12
CA THR A 426 11.87 -11.37 -17.32
C THR A 426 11.12 -11.64 -16.00
N LYS A 427 9.90 -12.17 -16.10
CA LYS A 427 9.14 -12.62 -14.91
C LYS A 427 9.94 -13.60 -14.05
N ALA A 428 10.66 -14.54 -14.67
CA ALA A 428 11.48 -15.50 -13.95
C ALA A 428 12.60 -14.84 -13.15
N GLN A 429 13.27 -13.81 -13.69
CA GLN A 429 14.29 -13.05 -12.98
C GLN A 429 13.72 -12.29 -11.79
N MET A 430 12.52 -11.70 -11.95
CA MET A 430 11.83 -11.02 -10.86
C MET A 430 11.47 -11.99 -9.74
N ILE A 431 10.89 -13.15 -10.07
CA ILE A 431 10.56 -14.21 -9.09
C ILE A 431 11.84 -14.69 -8.38
N ASN A 432 12.95 -14.88 -9.10
CA ASN A 432 14.21 -15.29 -8.49
C ASN A 432 14.67 -14.28 -7.43
N SER A 433 14.67 -13.00 -7.77
CA SER A 433 15.08 -11.94 -6.83
C SER A 433 14.11 -11.79 -5.66
N TYR A 434 12.81 -11.94 -5.92
CA TYR A 434 11.78 -11.90 -4.88
C TYR A 434 11.93 -13.08 -3.91
N ASP A 435 12.08 -14.29 -4.40
CA ASP A 435 12.24 -15.50 -3.57
C ASP A 435 13.52 -15.45 -2.73
N ASN A 436 14.61 -14.88 -3.28
CA ASN A 436 15.82 -14.62 -2.51
C ASN A 436 15.54 -13.65 -1.34
N SER A 437 14.74 -12.60 -1.56
CA SER A 437 14.36 -11.67 -0.49
C SER A 437 13.48 -12.34 0.58
N VAL A 438 12.57 -13.22 0.18
CA VAL A 438 11.74 -14.01 1.12
C VAL A 438 12.62 -14.93 1.98
N THR A 439 13.69 -15.51 1.41
CA THR A 439 14.64 -16.32 2.18
C THR A 439 15.39 -15.47 3.22
N TYR A 440 15.64 -14.21 2.93
CA TYR A 440 16.24 -13.29 3.92
C TYR A 440 15.25 -12.87 5.00
N VAL A 441 13.96 -12.71 4.66
CA VAL A 441 12.87 -12.51 5.63
C VAL A 441 12.76 -13.72 6.58
N ASP A 442 12.87 -14.96 6.09
CA ASP A 442 12.91 -16.17 6.91
C ASP A 442 14.05 -16.11 7.94
N HIS A 443 15.24 -15.69 7.51
CA HIS A 443 16.38 -15.48 8.40
C HIS A 443 16.11 -14.41 9.45
N PHE A 444 15.56 -13.27 9.05
CA PHE A 444 15.26 -12.17 9.98
C PHE A 444 14.27 -12.61 11.06
N ILE A 445 13.14 -13.21 10.66
CA ILE A 445 12.10 -13.63 11.61
C ILE A 445 12.65 -14.63 12.62
N THR A 446 13.41 -15.63 12.16
CA THR A 446 13.99 -16.64 13.05
C THR A 446 15.07 -16.05 13.95
N SER A 447 15.82 -15.04 13.49
CA SER A 447 16.77 -14.31 14.33
C SER A 447 16.08 -13.55 15.47
N VAL A 448 14.86 -13.02 15.25
CA VAL A 448 14.02 -12.45 16.33
C VAL A 448 13.65 -13.53 17.35
N PHE A 449 13.23 -14.72 16.91
CA PHE A 449 12.90 -15.82 17.83
C PHE A 449 14.11 -16.21 18.68
N ASP A 450 15.30 -16.25 18.07
CA ASP A 450 16.54 -16.61 18.78
C ASP A 450 16.88 -15.66 19.94
N GLN A 451 16.51 -14.37 19.85
CA GLN A 451 16.69 -13.42 20.95
C GLN A 451 15.72 -13.65 22.13
N LEU A 452 14.69 -14.45 21.93
CA LEU A 452 13.59 -14.61 22.88
C LEU A 452 13.43 -16.03 23.43
N ARG A 453 14.27 -16.99 23.01
CA ARG A 453 14.11 -18.39 23.39
C ARG A 453 14.16 -18.62 24.91
N ASP A 454 14.95 -17.83 25.60
CA ASP A 454 15.12 -17.88 27.06
C ASP A 454 14.20 -16.91 27.83
N LYS A 455 13.30 -16.21 27.14
CA LYS A 455 12.36 -15.23 27.72
C LYS A 455 10.92 -15.74 27.65
N LYS A 456 10.05 -15.24 28.49
CA LYS A 456 8.60 -15.45 28.37
C LYS A 456 8.07 -14.52 27.29
N ALA A 457 7.97 -15.01 26.07
CA ALA A 457 7.75 -14.16 24.90
C ALA A 457 6.73 -14.73 23.90
N ILE A 458 6.01 -13.80 23.28
CA ILE A 458 5.16 -14.05 22.11
C ILE A 458 5.56 -13.11 20.98
N VAL A 459 5.67 -13.64 19.78
CA VAL A 459 6.00 -12.90 18.56
C VAL A 459 4.87 -13.04 17.57
N PHE A 460 4.42 -11.91 17.06
CA PHE A 460 3.50 -11.81 15.92
C PHE A 460 4.27 -11.33 14.69
N TYR A 461 3.94 -11.87 13.55
CA TYR A 461 4.38 -11.36 12.26
C TYR A 461 3.17 -11.23 11.33
N ALA A 462 3.07 -10.13 10.64
CA ALA A 462 2.17 -9.97 9.50
C ALA A 462 2.83 -9.04 8.49
N ALA A 463 2.88 -9.44 7.20
CA ALA A 463 3.22 -8.48 6.16
C ALA A 463 2.05 -7.50 5.97
N ASP A 464 2.37 -6.26 5.67
CA ASP A 464 1.39 -5.19 5.53
C ASP A 464 0.52 -5.33 4.27
N HIS A 465 1.10 -5.79 3.16
CA HIS A 465 0.41 -6.15 1.92
C HIS A 465 1.25 -7.15 1.11
N GLY A 466 0.66 -7.68 0.04
CA GLY A 466 1.37 -8.50 -0.92
C GLY A 466 1.93 -7.68 -2.09
N GLU A 467 2.37 -8.38 -3.13
CA GLU A 467 3.07 -7.81 -4.28
C GLU A 467 2.62 -8.50 -5.57
N SER A 468 2.41 -7.74 -6.63
CA SER A 468 2.27 -8.29 -7.98
C SER A 468 3.64 -8.41 -8.62
N ILE A 469 4.04 -9.65 -8.95
CA ILE A 469 5.34 -9.94 -9.58
C ILE A 469 5.12 -10.24 -11.06
N ASN A 470 4.61 -9.23 -11.79
CA ASN A 470 4.32 -9.34 -13.22
C ASN A 470 3.32 -10.45 -13.59
N GLU A 471 2.25 -10.63 -12.79
CA GLU A 471 1.10 -11.45 -13.18
C GLU A 471 0.20 -10.68 -14.17
N ARG A 472 -0.60 -9.73 -13.71
CA ARG A 472 -1.38 -8.78 -14.52
C ARG A 472 -0.84 -7.38 -14.44
N GLU A 473 -0.37 -7.03 -13.27
CA GLU A 473 0.24 -5.77 -12.88
C GLU A 473 1.60 -6.06 -12.28
N HIS A 474 2.33 -5.02 -11.98
CA HIS A 474 3.58 -5.10 -11.25
C HIS A 474 3.56 -4.12 -10.09
N LEU A 475 4.28 -4.43 -8.99
CA LEU A 475 4.29 -3.71 -7.73
C LEU A 475 2.96 -3.84 -6.96
N HIS A 476 2.73 -2.92 -6.04
CA HIS A 476 1.60 -2.84 -5.13
C HIS A 476 0.97 -1.44 -5.16
N GLY A 477 0.01 -1.17 -4.28
CA GLY A 477 -0.63 0.15 -4.17
C GLY A 477 -1.71 0.40 -5.22
N THR A 478 -2.14 -0.62 -5.95
CA THR A 478 -3.32 -0.55 -6.80
C THR A 478 -4.54 -0.25 -5.92
N PRO A 479 -5.42 0.68 -6.30
CA PRO A 479 -6.63 0.95 -5.53
C PRO A 479 -7.37 -0.34 -5.17
N ARG A 480 -7.69 -0.52 -3.89
CA ARG A 480 -8.19 -1.76 -3.30
C ARG A 480 -9.28 -2.48 -4.11
N ASN A 481 -10.23 -1.72 -4.65
CA ASN A 481 -11.35 -2.23 -5.44
C ASN A 481 -10.98 -2.64 -6.87
N MET A 482 -9.73 -2.43 -7.29
CA MET A 482 -9.20 -2.77 -8.60
C MET A 482 -8.01 -3.73 -8.50
N ALA A 483 -7.45 -3.88 -7.31
CA ALA A 483 -6.21 -4.61 -7.07
C ALA A 483 -6.40 -6.12 -7.26
N PRO A 484 -5.40 -6.80 -7.85
CA PRO A 484 -5.41 -8.25 -8.00
C PRO A 484 -5.16 -8.94 -6.64
N PRO A 485 -5.61 -10.20 -6.50
CA PRO A 485 -5.52 -10.96 -5.24
C PRO A 485 -4.10 -11.05 -4.66
N GLU A 486 -3.08 -11.04 -5.51
CA GLU A 486 -1.67 -11.14 -5.14
C GLU A 486 -1.25 -10.02 -4.19
N GLN A 487 -1.79 -8.81 -4.36
CA GLN A 487 -1.47 -7.66 -3.51
C GLN A 487 -2.11 -7.74 -2.11
N PHE A 488 -3.01 -8.70 -1.88
CA PHE A 488 -3.62 -8.93 -0.57
C PHE A 488 -3.08 -10.17 0.17
N ARG A 489 -2.34 -11.07 -0.51
CA ARG A 489 -1.86 -12.32 0.08
C ARG A 489 -0.68 -12.06 1.01
N VAL A 490 -0.91 -12.17 2.31
CA VAL A 490 0.10 -11.92 3.34
C VAL A 490 0.24 -13.09 4.30
N PRO A 491 1.46 -13.49 4.69
CA PRO A 491 1.65 -14.45 5.77
C PRO A 491 1.34 -13.79 7.11
N MET A 492 0.73 -14.55 8.02
CA MET A 492 0.51 -14.16 9.41
C MET A 492 1.00 -15.27 10.31
N LEU A 493 1.92 -14.96 11.23
CA LEU A 493 2.59 -15.92 12.07
C LEU A 493 2.42 -15.56 13.53
N VAL A 494 2.29 -16.57 14.38
CA VAL A 494 2.36 -16.45 15.84
C VAL A 494 3.36 -17.47 16.35
N TRP A 495 4.40 -16.99 17.03
CA TRP A 495 5.38 -17.81 17.70
C TRP A 495 5.37 -17.57 19.21
N MET A 496 5.51 -18.64 20.01
CA MET A 496 5.53 -18.55 21.47
C MET A 496 6.76 -19.29 22.01
N SER A 497 7.49 -18.65 22.92
CA SER A 497 8.65 -19.28 23.57
C SER A 497 8.23 -20.42 24.50
N ASP A 498 9.15 -21.33 24.82
CA ASP A 498 8.89 -22.42 25.75
C ASP A 498 8.48 -21.91 27.14
N LYS A 499 9.07 -20.78 27.60
CA LYS A 499 8.67 -20.15 28.87
C LYS A 499 7.24 -19.57 28.82
N TYR A 500 6.82 -19.04 27.67
CA TYR A 500 5.44 -18.59 27.50
C TYR A 500 4.47 -19.77 27.52
N LEU A 501 4.84 -20.86 26.86
CA LEU A 501 4.06 -22.11 26.80
C LEU A 501 4.10 -22.95 28.10
N ALA A 502 4.93 -22.59 29.08
CA ALA A 502 4.95 -23.26 30.38
C ALA A 502 3.63 -23.09 31.15
N SER A 503 2.85 -22.03 30.88
CA SER A 503 1.50 -21.86 31.38
C SER A 503 0.55 -22.84 30.67
N PRO A 504 -0.22 -23.69 31.41
CA PRO A 504 -1.20 -24.58 30.81
C PRO A 504 -2.22 -23.88 29.94
N GLN A 505 -2.62 -22.66 30.31
CA GLN A 505 -3.55 -21.85 29.53
C GLN A 505 -2.94 -21.45 28.18
N HIS A 506 -1.70 -20.99 28.16
CA HIS A 506 -1.02 -20.60 26.91
C HIS A 506 -0.73 -21.80 26.04
N ALA A 507 -0.35 -22.95 26.63
CA ALA A 507 -0.16 -24.19 25.88
C ALA A 507 -1.45 -24.66 25.19
N GLN A 508 -2.60 -24.55 25.86
CA GLN A 508 -3.90 -24.91 25.29
C GLN A 508 -4.30 -23.93 24.18
N MET A 509 -4.09 -22.63 24.37
CA MET A 509 -4.32 -21.63 23.33
C MET A 509 -3.46 -21.90 22.10
N PHE A 510 -2.19 -22.21 22.29
CA PHE A 510 -1.27 -22.51 21.20
C PHE A 510 -1.64 -23.79 20.45
N ALA A 511 -2.04 -24.86 21.17
CA ALA A 511 -2.55 -26.09 20.54
C ALA A 511 -3.76 -25.78 19.64
N HIS A 512 -4.66 -24.94 20.08
CA HIS A 512 -5.80 -24.47 19.28
C HIS A 512 -5.36 -23.67 18.03
N LEU A 513 -4.39 -22.75 18.17
CA LEU A 513 -3.80 -22.03 17.05
C LEU A 513 -3.17 -22.98 16.02
N LYS A 514 -2.40 -23.99 16.47
CA LYS A 514 -1.81 -25.01 15.60
C LYS A 514 -2.85 -25.79 14.82
N GLN A 515 -3.91 -26.25 15.49
CA GLN A 515 -5.02 -26.93 14.83
C GLN A 515 -5.65 -26.07 13.73
N GLN A 516 -5.90 -24.79 14.00
CA GLN A 516 -6.48 -23.88 13.00
C GLN A 516 -5.52 -23.63 11.82
N ALA A 517 -4.21 -23.55 12.07
CA ALA A 517 -3.21 -23.42 11.03
C ALA A 517 -3.16 -24.68 10.13
N GLU A 518 -3.27 -25.87 10.69
CA GLU A 518 -3.29 -27.15 9.97
C GLU A 518 -4.51 -27.26 9.04
N ILE A 519 -5.71 -26.83 9.48
CA ILE A 519 -6.92 -26.79 8.64
C ILE A 519 -6.99 -25.56 7.72
N LYS A 520 -5.92 -24.78 7.69
CA LYS A 520 -5.73 -23.64 6.77
C LYS A 520 -6.83 -22.58 6.86
N VAL A 521 -7.32 -22.27 8.07
CA VAL A 521 -8.26 -21.18 8.28
C VAL A 521 -7.64 -19.86 7.79
N PRO A 522 -8.26 -19.17 6.83
CA PRO A 522 -7.75 -17.87 6.37
C PRO A 522 -7.93 -16.80 7.44
N ARG A 523 -6.99 -15.85 7.49
CA ARG A 523 -6.99 -14.75 8.47
C ARG A 523 -7.01 -13.41 7.76
N ARG A 524 -7.45 -12.37 8.46
CA ARG A 524 -7.54 -11.00 7.94
C ARG A 524 -6.84 -10.03 8.88
N HIS A 525 -6.28 -8.97 8.35
CA HIS A 525 -5.64 -7.90 9.13
C HIS A 525 -6.54 -7.34 10.23
N VAL A 526 -7.83 -7.16 9.94
CA VAL A 526 -8.82 -6.62 10.90
C VAL A 526 -9.00 -7.49 12.17
N GLU A 527 -8.48 -8.71 12.16
CA GLU A 527 -8.50 -9.65 13.29
C GLU A 527 -7.28 -9.46 14.23
N LEU A 528 -6.23 -8.76 13.78
CA LEU A 528 -4.97 -8.66 14.52
C LEU A 528 -5.12 -7.98 15.87
N TYR A 529 -5.91 -6.91 15.97
CA TYR A 529 -6.16 -6.23 17.23
C TYR A 529 -6.67 -7.20 18.31
N ASP A 530 -7.76 -7.89 18.00
CA ASP A 530 -8.41 -8.81 18.93
C ASP A 530 -7.54 -10.04 19.24
N THR A 531 -6.77 -10.48 18.24
CA THR A 531 -5.83 -11.60 18.38
C THR A 531 -4.66 -11.25 19.28
N ILE A 532 -4.03 -10.08 19.11
CA ILE A 532 -2.93 -9.64 19.98
C ILE A 532 -3.40 -9.59 21.42
N MET A 533 -4.53 -8.92 21.68
CA MET A 533 -5.07 -8.79 23.03
C MET A 533 -5.46 -10.17 23.62
N GLY A 534 -6.11 -11.00 22.82
CA GLY A 534 -6.57 -12.32 23.28
C GLY A 534 -5.44 -13.32 23.51
N CYS A 535 -4.43 -13.35 22.63
CA CYS A 535 -3.27 -14.24 22.79
C CYS A 535 -2.38 -13.82 23.99
N LEU A 536 -2.41 -12.54 24.37
CA LEU A 536 -1.79 -12.05 25.61
C LEU A 536 -2.63 -12.40 26.87
N GLY A 537 -3.77 -13.05 26.71
CA GLY A 537 -4.64 -13.45 27.82
C GLY A 537 -5.56 -12.35 28.36
N TYR A 538 -5.63 -11.19 27.71
CA TYR A 538 -6.59 -10.15 28.10
C TYR A 538 -8.01 -10.58 27.78
N THR A 539 -8.94 -10.20 28.66
CA THR A 539 -10.38 -10.33 28.45
C THR A 539 -11.06 -8.97 28.53
N SER A 540 -12.20 -8.83 27.87
CA SER A 540 -12.99 -7.61 27.90
C SER A 540 -14.48 -7.96 27.99
N PRO A 541 -15.10 -7.77 29.18
CA PRO A 541 -16.50 -8.17 29.41
C PRO A 541 -17.50 -7.26 28.69
N ASP A 542 -17.08 -6.08 28.27
CA ASP A 542 -17.87 -5.03 27.63
C ASP A 542 -17.62 -4.91 26.11
N GLY A 543 -16.98 -5.94 25.50
CA GLY A 543 -16.81 -6.02 24.05
C GLY A 543 -15.62 -5.27 23.48
N GLY A 544 -14.62 -4.92 24.28
CA GLY A 544 -13.35 -4.37 23.82
C GLY A 544 -12.52 -5.35 23.00
N ILE A 545 -12.78 -6.66 23.11
CA ILE A 545 -12.20 -7.74 22.32
C ILE A 545 -13.32 -8.52 21.64
N ASN A 546 -13.31 -8.59 20.32
CA ASN A 546 -14.22 -9.43 19.56
C ASN A 546 -13.69 -10.88 19.52
N GLN A 547 -14.37 -11.80 20.23
CA GLN A 547 -13.91 -13.17 20.32
C GLN A 547 -13.93 -13.92 18.98
N ASN A 548 -14.75 -13.51 18.01
CA ASN A 548 -14.76 -14.10 16.67
C ASN A 548 -13.49 -13.76 15.87
N ASN A 549 -12.85 -12.63 16.18
CA ASN A 549 -11.60 -12.19 15.55
C ASN A 549 -10.36 -12.65 16.34
N ASN A 550 -10.53 -13.16 17.56
CA ASN A 550 -9.45 -13.61 18.43
C ASN A 550 -9.05 -15.06 18.10
N TRP A 551 -7.93 -15.27 17.44
CA TRP A 551 -7.45 -16.61 17.05
C TRP A 551 -7.10 -17.50 18.23
N CYS A 552 -6.76 -16.91 19.38
CA CYS A 552 -6.46 -17.62 20.62
C CYS A 552 -7.72 -17.98 21.44
N HIS A 553 -8.90 -17.56 20.99
CA HIS A 553 -10.16 -17.89 21.67
C HIS A 553 -10.55 -19.35 21.44
N ILE A 554 -10.68 -20.10 22.54
CA ILE A 554 -11.16 -21.48 22.52
C ILE A 554 -12.66 -21.44 22.82
N PRO A 555 -13.53 -21.84 21.87
CA PRO A 555 -14.98 -21.89 22.11
C PRO A 555 -15.35 -22.80 23.30
N ASP A 556 -16.36 -22.42 24.09
CA ASP A 556 -16.73 -23.13 25.32
C ASP A 556 -17.07 -24.60 25.10
N ALA A 557 -17.63 -24.95 23.94
CA ALA A 557 -17.92 -26.35 23.57
C ALA A 557 -16.65 -27.22 23.47
N GLN A 558 -15.48 -26.64 23.14
CA GLN A 558 -14.21 -27.36 23.07
C GLN A 558 -13.49 -27.41 24.44
N LYS A 559 -13.77 -26.49 25.34
CA LYS A 559 -13.26 -26.53 26.73
C LYS A 559 -13.81 -27.70 27.53
N VAL A 560 -15.01 -28.17 27.20
CA VAL A 560 -15.69 -29.31 27.89
C VAL A 560 -15.12 -30.66 27.43
N ALA A 561 -14.63 -30.75 26.18
CA ALA A 561 -14.07 -31.99 25.63
C ALA A 561 -12.58 -32.24 26.04
N ALA A 562 -11.90 -31.25 26.61
CA ALA A 562 -10.49 -31.31 27.05
C ALA A 562 -10.32 -31.52 28.57
N LYS A 563 -11.44 -31.65 29.33
CA LYS A 563 -11.47 -32.07 30.73
C LYS A 563 -11.81 -33.54 30.82
#